data_d1cfcfdfb3c363423822c191b9966144
#
_entry.id   d1cfcfdfb3c363423822c191b9966144
#
_cell.length_a   1.000
_cell.length_b   1.000
_cell.length_c   1.000
_cell.angle_alpha   90.00
_cell.angle_beta   90.00
_cell.angle_gamma   90.00
#
_symmetry.space_group_name_H-M   'P 1'
#
loop_
_entity.id
_entity.type
_entity.pdbx_description
1 polymer ?
#
loop_
_entity_poly.entity_id
_entity_poly.type
_entity_poly.pdbx_seq_one_letter_code
_entity_poly.pdbx_strand_id
1 'polypeptide(L)'
;VLMLPDAYRGAPLTVERPSFGNGTQAAEAGNSVSPGSLQQLALPDAIPETEDGMIGFSQKVDDRTAYSLLCKKCGATLYYTAVQAESVEKASRLAKLELCAAEDMGAEKLLQQHKRWWQQCWGKSSLQLPDETLEQLWYRANYFLAAGSEPGNAPMPLQGVWCADDDQLPPWKGDYQIDLNTESTYCH
;
A
#
# COMPACT_ATOMS: atom_id res chain seq x y z
N VAL A 1 -4.40 -6.10 8.92
CA VAL A 1 -5.58 -6.56 9.68
C VAL A 1 -6.24 -5.38 10.37
N LEU A 2 -7.55 -5.28 10.25
CA LEU A 2 -8.34 -4.21 10.84
C LEU A 2 -9.43 -4.80 11.75
N MET A 3 -9.56 -4.26 12.95
CA MET A 3 -10.68 -4.58 13.85
C MET A 3 -11.84 -3.65 13.54
N LEU A 4 -12.98 -4.23 13.15
CA LEU A 4 -14.14 -3.46 12.74
C LEU A 4 -14.93 -2.97 13.98
N PRO A 5 -15.27 -1.66 14.05
CA PRO A 5 -16.24 -1.16 15.01
C PRO A 5 -17.58 -1.89 14.89
N ASP A 6 -18.36 -1.94 15.99
CA ASP A 6 -19.62 -2.68 16.05
C ASP A 6 -20.59 -2.29 14.93
N ALA A 7 -20.64 -1.02 14.57
CA ALA A 7 -21.50 -0.50 13.50
C ALA A 7 -21.23 -1.12 12.11
N TYR A 8 -20.03 -1.63 11.88
CA TYR A 8 -19.60 -2.18 10.59
C TYR A 8 -19.51 -3.71 10.57
N ARG A 9 -19.71 -4.38 11.71
CA ARG A 9 -19.64 -5.84 11.79
C ARG A 9 -20.67 -6.53 10.89
N GLY A 10 -21.87 -5.96 10.78
CA GLY A 10 -22.95 -6.46 9.92
C GLY A 10 -22.94 -5.95 8.48
N ALA A 11 -22.13 -4.93 8.17
CA ALA A 11 -22.10 -4.32 6.85
C ALA A 11 -21.55 -5.29 5.79
N PRO A 12 -22.09 -5.29 4.56
CA PRO A 12 -21.52 -6.05 3.46
C PRO A 12 -20.11 -5.52 3.15
N LEU A 13 -19.23 -6.42 2.75
CA LEU A 13 -17.90 -6.07 2.26
C LEU A 13 -17.97 -5.92 0.75
N THR A 14 -17.54 -4.77 0.25
CA THR A 14 -17.40 -4.52 -1.19
C THR A 14 -15.99 -4.05 -1.47
N VAL A 15 -15.47 -4.37 -2.65
CA VAL A 15 -14.17 -3.91 -3.13
C VAL A 15 -14.40 -3.16 -4.43
N GLU A 16 -14.06 -1.89 -4.43
CA GLU A 16 -14.07 -1.07 -5.63
C GLU A 16 -12.78 -1.33 -6.42
N ARG A 17 -12.96 -1.54 -7.70
CA ARG A 17 -11.85 -1.73 -8.64
C ARG A 17 -11.46 -0.37 -9.21
N PRO A 18 -10.16 -0.08 -9.33
CA PRO A 18 -9.74 1.14 -9.98
C PRO A 18 -10.18 1.16 -11.45
N SER A 19 -10.68 2.29 -11.91
CA SER A 19 -11.10 2.51 -13.30
C SER A 19 -9.94 2.98 -14.18
N PHE A 20 -8.84 2.24 -14.19
CA PHE A 20 -7.69 2.55 -15.05
C PHE A 20 -7.92 2.13 -16.52
N GLY A 21 -8.93 1.31 -16.77
CA GLY A 21 -9.23 0.77 -18.08
C GLY A 21 -9.60 1.85 -19.09
N ASN A 22 -9.18 1.64 -20.33
CA ASN A 22 -9.57 2.45 -21.50
C ASN A 22 -9.07 3.91 -21.54
N GLY A 23 -8.04 4.24 -20.81
CA GLY A 23 -7.32 5.50 -21.01
C GLY A 23 -6.73 5.53 -22.42
N THR A 24 -7.44 6.17 -23.37
CA THR A 24 -6.93 6.38 -24.72
C THR A 24 -6.03 7.62 -24.84
N GLN A 25 -5.89 8.36 -23.76
CA GLN A 25 -5.01 9.52 -23.74
C GLN A 25 -3.59 9.06 -23.44
N ALA A 26 -2.76 9.13 -24.45
CA ALA A 26 -1.33 9.09 -24.26
C ALA A 26 -0.94 10.10 -23.18
N ALA A 27 -0.13 9.69 -22.22
CA ALA A 27 0.49 10.63 -21.31
C ALA A 27 1.08 11.75 -22.15
N GLU A 28 0.75 13.01 -21.83
CA GLU A 28 1.39 14.13 -22.50
C GLU A 28 2.90 13.97 -22.36
N ALA A 29 3.53 13.63 -23.47
CA ALA A 29 4.97 13.39 -23.48
C ALA A 29 5.65 14.69 -23.02
N GLY A 30 6.35 14.62 -21.91
CA GLY A 30 7.28 15.65 -21.47
C GLY A 30 6.84 16.55 -20.33
N ASN A 31 5.60 16.49 -19.81
CA ASN A 31 5.25 17.26 -18.63
C ASN A 31 5.12 16.40 -17.38
N SER A 32 6.25 16.18 -16.72
CA SER A 32 6.32 15.43 -15.45
C SER A 32 5.73 16.22 -14.26
N VAL A 33 5.62 17.52 -14.36
CA VAL A 33 5.19 18.42 -13.27
C VAL A 33 3.68 18.45 -13.11
N SER A 34 2.93 18.33 -14.20
CA SER A 34 1.47 18.36 -14.15
C SER A 34 0.90 17.05 -13.59
N PRO A 35 -0.13 17.13 -12.73
CA PRO A 35 -0.89 15.96 -12.35
C PRO A 35 -1.44 15.24 -13.60
N GLY A 36 -1.37 13.91 -13.59
CA GLY A 36 -1.93 13.09 -14.65
C GLY A 36 -3.19 12.38 -14.17
N SER A 37 -4.07 12.01 -15.10
CA SER A 37 -5.16 11.09 -14.79
C SER A 37 -4.64 9.67 -14.67
N LEU A 38 -5.18 8.87 -13.74
CA LEU A 38 -4.89 7.43 -13.65
C LEU A 38 -5.24 6.69 -14.95
N GLN A 39 -6.19 7.19 -15.72
CA GLN A 39 -6.54 6.67 -17.04
C GLN A 39 -5.37 6.74 -18.05
N GLN A 40 -4.43 7.64 -17.86
CA GLN A 40 -3.22 7.72 -18.69
C GLN A 40 -2.31 6.50 -18.56
N LEU A 41 -2.44 5.72 -17.49
CA LEU A 41 -1.69 4.48 -17.33
C LEU A 41 -2.13 3.40 -18.31
N ALA A 42 -3.35 3.51 -18.86
CA ALA A 42 -3.94 2.57 -19.81
C ALA A 42 -3.82 1.10 -19.35
N LEU A 43 -3.94 0.86 -18.05
CA LEU A 43 -3.86 -0.48 -17.50
C LEU A 43 -5.07 -1.33 -17.96
N PRO A 44 -4.88 -2.63 -18.15
CA PRO A 44 -5.99 -3.53 -18.43
C PRO A 44 -7.00 -3.53 -17.28
N ASP A 45 -8.24 -3.93 -17.57
CA ASP A 45 -9.26 -4.04 -16.54
C ASP A 45 -8.85 -4.96 -15.39
N ALA A 46 -9.19 -4.55 -14.19
CA ALA A 46 -8.97 -5.39 -13.01
C ALA A 46 -9.90 -6.62 -13.05
N ILE A 47 -9.32 -7.79 -12.85
CA ILE A 47 -10.00 -9.08 -12.84
C ILE A 47 -10.60 -9.29 -11.45
N PRO A 48 -11.93 -9.36 -11.29
CA PRO A 48 -12.53 -9.59 -9.99
C PRO A 48 -12.21 -11.00 -9.47
N GLU A 49 -12.00 -11.11 -8.19
CA GLU A 49 -11.79 -12.38 -7.50
C GLU A 49 -12.80 -12.54 -6.37
N THR A 50 -13.42 -13.73 -6.30
CA THR A 50 -14.31 -14.12 -5.23
C THR A 50 -14.16 -15.62 -5.01
N GLU A 51 -13.62 -16.00 -3.85
CA GLU A 51 -13.37 -17.40 -3.50
C GLU A 51 -13.30 -17.54 -1.97
N ASP A 52 -13.96 -18.53 -1.40
CA ASP A 52 -13.89 -18.88 0.04
C ASP A 52 -14.12 -17.71 1.00
N GLY A 53 -15.02 -16.80 0.65
CA GLY A 53 -15.30 -15.59 1.43
C GLY A 53 -14.26 -14.47 1.27
N MET A 54 -13.22 -14.69 0.45
CA MET A 54 -12.31 -13.65 0.00
C MET A 54 -12.95 -12.89 -1.16
N ILE A 55 -12.76 -11.58 -1.19
CA ILE A 55 -13.17 -10.72 -2.29
C ILE A 55 -12.05 -9.74 -2.63
N GLY A 56 -11.94 -9.39 -3.88
CA GLY A 56 -10.93 -8.45 -4.33
C GLY A 56 -10.78 -8.43 -5.84
N PHE A 57 -9.58 -8.13 -6.28
CA PHE A 57 -9.24 -8.15 -7.70
C PHE A 57 -7.73 -8.34 -7.89
N SER A 58 -7.40 -8.78 -9.10
CA SER A 58 -6.02 -8.77 -9.59
C SER A 58 -5.93 -7.96 -10.87
N GLN A 59 -4.79 -7.31 -11.09
CA GLN A 59 -4.57 -6.47 -12.25
C GLN A 59 -3.15 -6.58 -12.77
N LYS A 60 -3.02 -6.68 -14.09
CA LYS A 60 -1.73 -6.58 -14.77
C LYS A 60 -1.31 -5.10 -14.83
N VAL A 61 -0.05 -4.82 -14.54
CA VAL A 61 0.54 -3.47 -14.67
C VAL A 61 1.35 -3.38 -15.96
N ASP A 62 2.25 -4.33 -16.16
CA ASP A 62 3.08 -4.46 -17.36
C ASP A 62 3.40 -5.94 -17.64
N ASP A 63 4.38 -6.23 -18.53
CA ASP A 63 4.71 -7.60 -18.91
C ASP A 63 5.44 -8.39 -17.81
N ARG A 64 5.87 -7.74 -16.74
CA ARG A 64 6.62 -8.34 -15.62
C ARG A 64 6.02 -8.06 -14.26
N THR A 65 4.91 -7.30 -14.23
CA THR A 65 4.34 -6.83 -12.97
C THR A 65 2.83 -6.96 -12.98
N ALA A 66 2.32 -7.60 -11.97
CA ALA A 66 0.91 -7.66 -11.65
C ALA A 66 0.73 -7.52 -10.14
N TYR A 67 -0.44 -7.13 -9.70
CA TYR A 67 -0.76 -7.14 -8.28
C TYR A 67 -2.14 -7.75 -8.04
N SER A 68 -2.34 -8.21 -6.81
CA SER A 68 -3.61 -8.68 -6.31
C SER A 68 -3.90 -8.00 -4.98
N LEU A 69 -5.11 -7.48 -4.85
CA LEU A 69 -5.65 -6.96 -3.60
C LEU A 69 -6.83 -7.83 -3.20
N LEU A 70 -6.69 -8.52 -2.08
CA LEU A 70 -7.72 -9.39 -1.54
C LEU A 70 -8.05 -9.03 -0.10
N CYS A 71 -9.30 -9.22 0.28
CA CYS A 71 -9.74 -9.09 1.66
C CYS A 71 -10.76 -10.17 2.03
N LYS A 72 -10.80 -10.46 3.33
CA LYS A 72 -11.73 -11.42 3.93
C LYS A 72 -12.22 -10.89 5.27
N LYS A 73 -13.51 -10.95 5.48
CA LYS A 73 -14.14 -10.55 6.73
C LYS A 73 -14.47 -11.77 7.58
N CYS A 74 -13.91 -11.84 8.77
CA CYS A 74 -14.13 -12.92 9.74
C CYS A 74 -14.67 -12.32 11.04
N GLY A 75 -15.99 -12.32 11.20
CA GLY A 75 -16.65 -11.69 12.34
C GLY A 75 -16.37 -10.18 12.43
N ALA A 76 -15.69 -9.75 13.49
CA ALA A 76 -15.28 -8.37 13.71
C ALA A 76 -13.91 -8.02 13.11
N THR A 77 -13.27 -8.94 12.42
CA THR A 77 -11.92 -8.75 11.87
C THR A 77 -11.98 -8.70 10.36
N LEU A 78 -11.33 -7.70 9.77
CA LEU A 78 -11.06 -7.61 8.34
C LEU A 78 -9.59 -7.91 8.11
N TYR A 79 -9.32 -8.99 7.40
CA TYR A 79 -8.00 -9.31 6.86
C TYR A 79 -7.93 -8.76 5.44
N TYR A 80 -6.81 -8.16 5.08
CA TYR A 80 -6.55 -7.68 3.72
C TYR A 80 -5.07 -7.75 3.42
N THR A 81 -4.75 -7.94 2.16
CA THR A 81 -3.38 -7.93 1.65
C THR A 81 -3.33 -7.34 0.25
N ALA A 82 -2.18 -6.82 -0.11
CA ALA A 82 -1.83 -6.40 -1.45
C ALA A 82 -0.48 -7.03 -1.82
N VAL A 83 -0.46 -7.86 -2.84
CA VAL A 83 0.72 -8.61 -3.26
C VAL A 83 1.08 -8.26 -4.69
N GLN A 84 2.34 -7.97 -4.92
CA GLN A 84 2.91 -7.79 -6.25
C GLN A 84 3.68 -9.05 -6.68
N ALA A 85 3.53 -9.44 -7.94
CA ALA A 85 4.26 -10.55 -8.53
C ALA A 85 4.44 -10.34 -10.04
N GLU A 86 5.16 -11.25 -10.68
CA GLU A 86 5.44 -11.18 -12.12
C GLU A 86 4.24 -11.55 -13.01
N SER A 87 3.17 -12.12 -12.46
CA SER A 87 1.94 -12.40 -13.20
C SER A 87 0.71 -12.32 -12.30
N VAL A 88 -0.46 -12.14 -12.92
CA VAL A 88 -1.75 -12.10 -12.25
C VAL A 88 -1.99 -13.38 -11.44
N GLU A 89 -1.74 -14.52 -12.03
CA GLU A 89 -1.97 -15.83 -11.40
C GLU A 89 -1.09 -16.01 -10.17
N LYS A 90 0.17 -15.57 -10.26
CA LYS A 90 1.09 -15.64 -9.10
C LYS A 90 0.72 -14.65 -8.01
N ALA A 91 0.37 -13.42 -8.36
CA ALA A 91 -0.06 -12.40 -7.40
C ALA A 91 -1.32 -12.88 -6.65
N SER A 92 -2.34 -13.35 -7.37
CA SER A 92 -3.57 -13.90 -6.79
C SER A 92 -3.29 -15.08 -5.85
N ARG A 93 -2.49 -16.05 -6.31
CA ARG A 93 -2.14 -17.21 -5.50
C ARG A 93 -1.41 -16.83 -4.21
N LEU A 94 -0.45 -15.93 -4.29
CA LEU A 94 0.30 -15.46 -3.11
C LEU A 94 -0.60 -14.67 -2.14
N ALA A 95 -1.47 -13.81 -2.65
CA ALA A 95 -2.41 -13.06 -1.84
C ALA A 95 -3.38 -13.99 -1.07
N LYS A 96 -3.88 -15.04 -1.72
CA LYS A 96 -4.72 -16.07 -1.07
C LYS A 96 -3.96 -16.79 0.04
N LEU A 97 -2.73 -17.19 -0.22
CA LEU A 97 -1.89 -17.86 0.79
C LEU A 97 -1.62 -16.95 2.00
N GLU A 98 -1.33 -15.68 1.77
CA GLU A 98 -1.12 -14.71 2.85
C GLU A 98 -2.38 -14.48 3.69
N LEU A 99 -3.55 -14.36 3.06
CA LEU A 99 -4.81 -14.20 3.79
C LEU A 99 -5.15 -15.43 4.62
N CYS A 100 -4.99 -16.64 4.07
CA CYS A 100 -5.20 -17.88 4.82
C CYS A 100 -4.23 -17.97 6.00
N ALA A 101 -2.96 -17.70 5.79
CA ALA A 101 -1.97 -17.73 6.87
C ALA A 101 -2.25 -16.66 7.95
N ALA A 102 -2.73 -15.48 7.56
CA ALA A 102 -3.11 -14.43 8.50
C ALA A 102 -4.35 -14.81 9.32
N GLU A 103 -5.35 -15.42 8.68
CA GLU A 103 -6.55 -15.93 9.35
C GLU A 103 -6.20 -17.03 10.35
N ASP A 104 -5.39 -18.02 9.95
CA ASP A 104 -4.93 -19.12 10.80
C ASP A 104 -4.11 -18.63 12.00
N MET A 105 -3.30 -17.61 11.79
CA MET A 105 -2.51 -16.98 12.85
C MET A 105 -3.38 -16.21 13.84
N GLY A 106 -4.42 -15.56 13.35
CA GLY A 106 -5.34 -14.72 14.11
C GLY A 106 -4.82 -13.31 14.40
N ALA A 107 -5.78 -12.39 14.56
CA ALA A 107 -5.49 -10.96 14.69
C ALA A 107 -4.59 -10.61 15.89
N GLU A 108 -4.77 -11.28 17.03
CA GLU A 108 -4.00 -11.02 18.26
C GLU A 108 -2.50 -11.34 18.06
N LYS A 109 -2.18 -12.47 17.46
CA LYS A 109 -0.79 -12.85 17.17
C LYS A 109 -0.14 -11.91 16.17
N LEU A 110 -0.88 -11.54 15.12
CA LEU A 110 -0.43 -10.56 14.13
C LEU A 110 -0.13 -9.21 14.79
N LEU A 111 -1.01 -8.74 15.67
CA LEU A 111 -0.78 -7.51 16.43
C LEU A 111 0.47 -7.59 17.33
N GLN A 112 0.67 -8.73 17.98
CA GLN A 112 1.86 -8.94 18.82
C GLN A 112 3.15 -8.94 17.98
N GLN A 113 3.14 -9.57 16.80
CA GLN A 113 4.28 -9.54 15.88
C GLN A 113 4.57 -8.11 15.41
N HIS A 114 3.54 -7.38 15.01
CA HIS A 114 3.63 -5.97 14.60
C HIS A 114 4.21 -5.09 15.72
N LYS A 115 3.70 -5.22 16.94
CA LYS A 115 4.24 -4.49 18.11
C LYS A 115 5.71 -4.81 18.37
N ARG A 116 6.13 -6.08 18.27
CA ARG A 116 7.53 -6.47 18.44
C ARG A 116 8.44 -5.85 17.39
N TRP A 117 7.99 -5.83 16.13
CA TRP A 117 8.73 -5.19 15.05
C TRP A 117 8.95 -3.70 15.33
N TRP A 118 7.88 -2.97 15.68
CA TRP A 118 8.00 -1.55 16.03
C TRP A 118 8.85 -1.31 17.29
N GLN A 119 8.76 -2.15 18.30
CA GLN A 119 9.64 -2.06 19.48
C GLN A 119 11.11 -2.21 19.09
N GLN A 120 11.44 -3.12 18.18
CA GLN A 120 12.80 -3.27 17.69
C GLN A 120 13.24 -2.08 16.84
N CYS A 121 12.35 -1.52 16.04
CA CYS A 121 12.60 -0.32 15.25
C CYS A 121 12.91 0.88 16.16
N TRP A 122 12.04 1.20 17.07
CA TRP A 122 12.20 2.31 18.01
C TRP A 122 13.33 2.10 19.04
N GLY A 123 13.70 0.86 19.30
CA GLY A 123 14.85 0.52 20.15
C GLY A 123 16.21 0.88 19.53
N LYS A 124 16.28 1.15 18.24
CA LYS A 124 17.51 1.55 17.54
C LYS A 124 17.77 3.05 17.58
N SER A 125 16.72 3.85 17.65
CA SER A 125 16.82 5.30 17.64
C SER A 125 15.64 5.89 18.40
N SER A 126 15.94 6.80 19.31
CA SER A 126 14.93 7.53 20.09
C SER A 126 15.42 8.95 20.37
N LEU A 127 14.49 9.87 20.51
CA LEU A 127 14.74 11.26 20.76
C LEU A 127 13.81 11.75 21.88
N GLN A 128 14.33 12.58 22.78
CA GLN A 128 13.53 13.30 23.76
C GLN A 128 13.88 14.78 23.72
N LEU A 129 12.90 15.61 23.45
CA LEU A 129 13.06 17.05 23.34
C LEU A 129 12.19 17.79 24.38
N PRO A 130 12.62 18.97 24.83
CA PRO A 130 11.76 19.85 25.64
C PRO A 130 10.50 20.33 24.88
N ASP A 131 10.56 20.42 23.55
CA ASP A 131 9.45 20.78 22.68
C ASP A 131 8.77 19.50 22.17
N GLU A 132 7.58 19.22 22.73
CA GLU A 132 6.79 18.05 22.37
C GLU A 132 6.35 18.06 20.89
N THR A 133 6.17 19.21 20.27
CA THR A 133 5.76 19.32 18.86
C THR A 133 6.88 18.84 17.94
N LEU A 134 8.09 19.28 18.21
CA LEU A 134 9.27 18.83 17.45
C LEU A 134 9.57 17.35 17.68
N GLU A 135 9.42 16.88 18.92
CA GLU A 135 9.56 15.45 19.23
C GLU A 135 8.56 14.60 18.44
N GLN A 136 7.28 14.97 18.46
CA GLN A 136 6.24 14.28 17.70
C GLN A 136 6.49 14.32 16.18
N LEU A 137 6.99 15.45 15.67
CA LEU A 137 7.32 15.56 14.24
C LEU A 137 8.43 14.58 13.86
N TRP A 138 9.47 14.47 14.67
CA TRP A 138 10.55 13.53 14.46
C TRP A 138 10.05 12.08 14.46
N TYR A 139 9.23 11.68 15.44
CA TYR A 139 8.66 10.32 15.49
C TYR A 139 7.75 10.04 14.31
N ARG A 140 6.94 11.00 13.84
CA ARG A 140 6.09 10.85 12.65
C ARG A 140 6.89 10.68 11.37
N ALA A 141 7.93 11.48 11.18
CA ALA A 141 8.82 11.37 10.02
C ALA A 141 9.47 9.99 9.97
N ASN A 142 10.06 9.55 11.07
CA ASN A 142 10.66 8.21 11.17
C ASN A 142 9.64 7.07 10.97
N TYR A 143 8.41 7.25 11.47
CA TYR A 143 7.33 6.29 11.22
C TYR A 143 7.02 6.15 9.73
N PHE A 144 6.84 7.26 9.01
CA PHE A 144 6.55 7.21 7.58
C PHE A 144 7.70 6.60 6.77
N LEU A 145 8.93 6.93 7.12
CA LEU A 145 10.11 6.37 6.47
C LEU A 145 10.22 4.86 6.72
N ALA A 146 10.08 4.43 7.95
CA ALA A 146 10.15 3.01 8.31
C ALA A 146 8.98 2.21 7.69
N ALA A 147 7.79 2.80 7.60
CA ALA A 147 6.63 2.16 6.99
C ALA A 147 6.71 2.10 5.45
N GLY A 148 7.40 3.06 4.81
CA GLY A 148 7.52 3.17 3.36
C GLY A 148 8.82 2.62 2.76
N SER A 149 9.81 2.24 3.58
CA SER A 149 11.17 1.92 3.11
C SER A 149 11.73 0.67 3.81
N GLU A 150 11.07 -0.48 3.63
CA GLU A 150 11.59 -1.73 4.16
C GLU A 150 12.69 -2.30 3.25
N PRO A 151 13.80 -2.79 3.80
CA PRO A 151 14.86 -3.42 3.01
C PRO A 151 14.34 -4.59 2.16
N GLY A 152 14.65 -4.57 0.87
CA GLY A 152 14.21 -5.57 -0.11
C GLY A 152 12.93 -5.20 -0.86
N ASN A 153 12.21 -4.17 -0.46
CA ASN A 153 11.07 -3.63 -1.17
C ASN A 153 11.47 -2.50 -2.15
N ALA A 154 10.54 -2.12 -3.01
CA ALA A 154 10.72 -0.96 -3.86
C ALA A 154 10.93 0.31 -3.01
N PRO A 155 11.82 1.20 -3.42
CA PRO A 155 12.05 2.44 -2.68
C PRO A 155 10.80 3.32 -2.69
N MET A 156 10.62 4.08 -1.62
CA MET A 156 9.52 5.03 -1.51
C MET A 156 9.65 6.12 -2.57
N PRO A 157 8.62 6.36 -3.39
CA PRO A 157 8.65 7.39 -4.42
C PRO A 157 8.67 8.80 -3.82
N LEU A 158 8.93 9.80 -4.65
CA LEU A 158 9.13 11.21 -4.29
C LEU A 158 8.04 11.78 -3.37
N GLN A 159 6.79 11.44 -3.58
CA GLN A 159 5.65 11.91 -2.77
C GLN A 159 5.14 10.89 -1.75
N GLY A 160 5.89 9.83 -1.49
CA GLY A 160 5.45 8.75 -0.61
C GLY A 160 4.59 7.71 -1.32
N VAL A 161 4.04 6.77 -0.56
CA VAL A 161 3.33 5.60 -1.08
C VAL A 161 1.81 5.81 -1.24
N TRP A 162 1.25 6.85 -0.63
CA TRP A 162 -0.18 7.19 -0.69
C TRP A 162 -0.40 8.49 -1.44
N CYS A 163 -0.17 8.47 -2.73
CA CYS A 163 -0.12 9.70 -3.52
C CYS A 163 -1.01 9.71 -4.77
N ALA A 164 -1.84 8.70 -4.97
CA ALA A 164 -2.75 8.61 -6.11
C ALA A 164 -4.21 8.64 -5.62
N ASP A 165 -4.64 9.78 -5.13
CA ASP A 165 -6.01 10.02 -4.68
C ASP A 165 -6.86 10.62 -5.81
N ASP A 166 -8.18 10.41 -5.72
CA ASP A 166 -9.19 11.04 -6.57
C ASP A 166 -8.95 10.87 -8.08
N ASP A 167 -8.55 9.67 -8.52
CA ASP A 167 -8.30 9.34 -9.93
C ASP A 167 -7.16 10.14 -10.58
N GLN A 168 -6.30 10.77 -9.80
CA GLN A 168 -5.18 11.56 -10.31
C GLN A 168 -3.83 10.96 -9.93
N LEU A 169 -2.90 11.01 -10.86
CA LEU A 169 -1.49 10.77 -10.56
C LEU A 169 -0.91 12.04 -9.90
N PRO A 170 -0.02 11.89 -8.92
CA PRO A 170 0.65 13.03 -8.33
C PRO A 170 1.53 13.76 -9.35
N PRO A 171 1.89 15.03 -9.10
CA PRO A 171 2.98 15.67 -9.83
C PRO A 171 4.21 14.76 -9.84
N TRP A 172 4.98 14.75 -10.93
CA TRP A 172 6.12 13.85 -11.13
C TRP A 172 5.77 12.35 -11.16
N LYS A 173 4.47 12.02 -11.12
CA LYS A 173 3.91 10.66 -11.29
C LYS A 173 4.50 9.60 -10.36
N GLY A 174 5.00 10.03 -9.19
CA GLY A 174 5.59 9.14 -8.21
C GLY A 174 6.93 8.55 -8.61
N ASP A 175 7.72 9.22 -9.47
CA ASP A 175 9.07 8.78 -9.80
C ASP A 175 10.00 8.80 -8.57
N TYR A 176 11.03 8.00 -8.65
CA TYR A 176 12.09 7.93 -7.66
C TYR A 176 13.31 8.71 -8.18
N GLN A 177 13.68 9.77 -7.47
CA GLN A 177 14.79 10.63 -7.85
C GLN A 177 15.95 10.47 -6.86
N ILE A 178 17.05 9.90 -7.34
CA ILE A 178 18.30 9.76 -6.56
C ILE A 178 19.10 11.06 -6.70
N ASP A 179 18.66 12.07 -5.96
CA ASP A 179 19.33 13.37 -5.87
C ASP A 179 19.01 14.03 -4.52
N LEU A 180 19.10 15.36 -4.44
CA LEU A 180 18.82 16.14 -3.24
C LEU A 180 17.46 15.79 -2.59
N ASN A 181 16.45 15.44 -3.35
CA ASN A 181 15.13 15.10 -2.83
C ASN A 181 15.20 13.83 -1.96
N THR A 182 15.80 12.78 -2.46
CA THR A 182 16.00 11.54 -1.71
C THR A 182 16.95 11.75 -0.53
N GLU A 183 18.06 12.45 -0.73
CA GLU A 183 19.00 12.77 0.34
C GLU A 183 18.33 13.54 1.47
N SER A 184 17.55 14.58 1.16
CA SER A 184 16.83 15.39 2.15
C SER A 184 15.76 14.60 2.89
N THR A 185 15.14 13.61 2.25
CA THR A 185 14.14 12.75 2.89
C THR A 185 14.73 11.93 4.03
N TYR A 186 16.00 11.53 3.92
CA TYR A 186 16.67 10.67 4.91
C TYR A 186 17.64 11.43 5.84
N CYS A 187 17.75 12.76 5.71
CA CYS A 187 18.62 13.60 6.53
C CYS A 187 17.91 14.16 7.78
N HIS A 188 17.49 13.29 8.73
CA HIS A 188 16.84 13.73 9.98
C HIS A 188 17.27 12.92 11.20
#